data_5ab631b528e79fe768701da19b99e8fe
#
_entry.id   5ab631b528e79fe768701da19b99e8fe
#
_cell.length_a   1.000
_cell.length_b   1.000
_cell.length_c   1.000
_cell.angle_alpha   90.00
_cell.angle_beta   90.00
_cell.angle_gamma   90.00
#
_symmetry.space_group_name_H-M   'P 1'
#
loop_
_entity.id
_entity.type
_entity.pdbx_description
1 polymer ?
#
loop_
_entity_poly.entity_id
_entity_poly.type
_entity_poly.pdbx_seq_one_letter_code
_entity_poly.pdbx_strand_id
1 'polypeptide(L)'
;MKRVTVELERYVPASEVFHLAAKKPGCAFLDSSLVNELGRWSILGLRPYKTLVKEQDGSFTEDDVARPDTDFETRLREFLRLNRDENETELPIVSGAIGYFSYDYGREHMGVPSAEQDVEPIPQARVVFYDLLLIEDCHEKRVWLSACGQTEDALELLTRFRRNIERGMEKGFPA
;
A
#
# COMPACT_ATOMS: atom_id res chain seq x y z
N MET A 1 -17.64 -7.03 -3.22
CA MET A 1 -17.57 -5.85 -4.10
C MET A 1 -16.63 -6.20 -5.25
N LYS A 2 -16.80 -5.63 -6.44
CA LYS A 2 -16.01 -6.04 -7.60
C LYS A 2 -14.87 -5.03 -7.81
N ARG A 3 -13.63 -5.51 -7.78
CA ARG A 3 -12.44 -4.72 -8.14
C ARG A 3 -12.55 -4.22 -9.59
N VAL A 4 -12.08 -3.01 -9.81
CA VAL A 4 -11.97 -2.40 -11.14
C VAL A 4 -10.53 -1.94 -11.35
N THR A 5 -9.92 -2.36 -12.46
CA THR A 5 -8.57 -1.96 -12.86
C THR A 5 -8.64 -1.33 -14.24
N VAL A 6 -8.05 -0.14 -14.39
CA VAL A 6 -8.03 0.61 -15.65
C VAL A 6 -6.64 1.16 -15.94
N GLU A 7 -6.24 1.13 -17.20
CA GLU A 7 -5.05 1.82 -17.68
C GLU A 7 -5.35 3.29 -17.94
N LEU A 8 -4.43 4.19 -17.62
CA LEU A 8 -4.54 5.60 -17.97
C LEU A 8 -4.17 5.78 -19.45
N GLU A 9 -4.95 6.58 -20.18
CA GLU A 9 -4.70 6.88 -21.60
C GLU A 9 -3.41 7.66 -21.84
N ARG A 10 -2.98 8.43 -20.84
CA ARG A 10 -1.77 9.24 -20.90
C ARG A 10 -0.86 8.85 -19.74
N TYR A 11 0.41 8.66 -20.07
CA TYR A 11 1.42 8.39 -19.04
C TYR A 11 1.64 9.61 -18.13
N VAL A 12 1.75 9.32 -16.86
CA VAL A 12 2.17 10.26 -15.81
C VAL A 12 2.99 9.50 -14.78
N PRO A 13 4.19 9.96 -14.40
CA PRO A 13 4.99 9.27 -13.39
C PRO A 13 4.25 9.19 -12.05
N ALA A 14 4.39 8.07 -11.33
CA ALA A 14 3.82 7.90 -10.00
C ALA A 14 4.31 8.96 -9.01
N SER A 15 5.56 9.41 -9.16
CA SER A 15 6.14 10.50 -8.36
C SER A 15 5.37 11.82 -8.48
N GLU A 16 4.89 12.16 -9.67
CA GLU A 16 4.05 13.34 -9.89
C GLU A 16 2.67 13.17 -9.24
N VAL A 17 2.06 11.99 -9.43
CA VAL A 17 0.75 11.70 -8.83
C VAL A 17 0.80 11.65 -7.31
N PHE A 18 1.94 11.25 -6.73
CA PHE A 18 2.14 11.21 -5.28
C PHE A 18 1.85 12.57 -4.62
N HIS A 19 2.15 13.68 -5.28
CA HIS A 19 1.85 15.02 -4.76
C HIS A 19 0.36 15.25 -4.46
N LEU A 20 -0.57 14.55 -5.11
CA LEU A 20 -2.00 14.60 -4.79
C LEU A 20 -2.33 13.96 -3.44
N ALA A 21 -1.46 13.13 -2.92
CA ALA A 21 -1.68 12.32 -1.73
C ALA A 21 -0.63 12.51 -0.63
N ALA A 22 0.50 13.18 -0.90
CA ALA A 22 1.64 13.31 0.01
C ALA A 22 1.28 13.86 1.40
N LYS A 23 0.25 14.69 1.51
CA LYS A 23 -0.24 15.28 2.77
C LYS A 23 -1.33 14.43 3.44
N LYS A 24 -1.74 13.30 2.84
CA LYS A 24 -2.78 12.43 3.41
C LYS A 24 -2.13 11.33 4.25
N PRO A 25 -2.55 11.15 5.51
CA PRO A 25 -1.97 10.13 6.37
C PRO A 25 -2.18 8.72 5.80
N GLY A 26 -1.20 7.86 6.02
CA GLY A 26 -1.27 6.45 5.66
C GLY A 26 -1.05 6.12 4.18
N CYS A 27 -0.84 7.09 3.30
CA CYS A 27 -0.41 6.80 1.92
C CYS A 27 1.02 6.26 1.91
N ALA A 28 1.32 5.36 0.97
CA ALA A 28 2.65 4.78 0.80
C ALA A 28 3.10 4.86 -0.65
N PHE A 29 4.40 5.08 -0.86
CA PHE A 29 5.02 5.09 -2.18
C PHE A 29 6.24 4.17 -2.19
N LEU A 30 6.16 3.12 -2.99
CA LEU A 30 7.29 2.26 -3.35
C LEU A 30 7.79 2.72 -4.71
N ASP A 31 8.92 3.45 -4.70
CA ASP A 31 9.47 4.06 -5.90
C ASP A 31 10.64 3.26 -6.48
N SER A 32 10.58 2.94 -7.77
CA SER A 32 11.68 2.38 -8.54
C SER A 32 12.49 3.51 -9.18
N SER A 33 13.24 4.25 -8.37
CA SER A 33 14.07 5.38 -8.82
C SER A 33 15.22 4.97 -9.75
N LEU A 34 15.69 3.73 -9.66
CA LEU A 34 16.64 3.14 -10.60
C LEU A 34 15.94 2.13 -11.51
N VAL A 35 15.61 2.58 -12.72
CA VAL A 35 14.94 1.75 -13.71
C VAL A 35 15.91 0.71 -14.31
N ASN A 36 15.74 -0.55 -13.93
CA ASN A 36 16.50 -1.71 -14.43
C ASN A 36 15.62 -2.97 -14.34
N GLU A 37 16.18 -4.15 -14.58
CA GLU A 37 15.43 -5.43 -14.52
C GLU A 37 14.71 -5.66 -13.18
N LEU A 38 15.22 -5.15 -12.06
CA LEU A 38 14.63 -5.26 -10.72
C LEU A 38 13.74 -4.07 -10.38
N GLY A 39 14.06 -2.88 -10.91
CA GLY A 39 13.36 -1.63 -10.65
C GLY A 39 12.37 -1.27 -11.75
N ARG A 40 11.43 -2.17 -12.08
CA ARG A 40 10.43 -1.95 -13.14
C ARG A 40 9.17 -1.22 -12.65
N TRP A 41 8.73 -1.52 -11.43
CA TRP A 41 7.42 -1.13 -10.94
C TRP A 41 7.49 -0.10 -9.83
N SER A 42 6.79 1.04 -9.98
CA SER A 42 6.49 1.96 -8.89
C SER A 42 5.03 1.83 -8.48
N ILE A 43 4.76 1.82 -7.15
CA ILE A 43 3.43 1.53 -6.62
C ILE A 43 3.06 2.58 -5.56
N LEU A 44 1.90 3.24 -5.74
CA LEU A 44 1.29 4.09 -4.73
C LEU A 44 0.13 3.36 -4.06
N GLY A 45 0.18 3.26 -2.73
CA GLY A 45 -0.95 2.88 -1.90
C GLY A 45 -1.73 4.12 -1.47
N LEU A 46 -2.98 4.22 -1.88
CA LEU A 46 -3.85 5.36 -1.68
C LEU A 46 -5.16 4.91 -1.02
N ARG A 47 -5.80 5.79 -0.25
CA ARG A 47 -7.05 5.44 0.45
C ARG A 47 -6.88 4.23 1.37
N PRO A 48 -6.02 4.34 2.40
CA PRO A 48 -5.90 3.27 3.39
C PRO A 48 -7.25 3.00 4.05
N TYR A 49 -7.59 1.71 4.24
CA TYR A 49 -8.87 1.33 4.85
C TYR A 49 -8.73 0.34 6.00
N LYS A 50 -7.55 -0.25 6.16
CA LYS A 50 -7.22 -1.16 7.25
C LYS A 50 -5.75 -1.05 7.58
N THR A 51 -5.43 -0.92 8.86
CA THR A 51 -4.06 -0.87 9.37
C THR A 51 -3.89 -1.90 10.48
N LEU A 52 -2.86 -2.72 10.37
CA LEU A 52 -2.47 -3.69 11.38
C LEU A 52 -1.06 -3.32 11.87
N VAL A 53 -0.87 -3.19 13.19
CA VAL A 53 0.41 -2.82 13.79
C VAL A 53 0.76 -3.76 14.93
N LYS A 54 1.95 -4.36 14.88
CA LYS A 54 2.55 -5.09 16.00
C LYS A 54 3.62 -4.21 16.65
N GLU A 55 3.42 -3.85 17.89
CA GLU A 55 4.34 -3.01 18.65
C GLU A 55 5.56 -3.79 19.16
N GLN A 56 6.55 -3.08 19.68
CA GLN A 56 7.79 -3.68 20.22
C GLN A 56 7.54 -4.64 21.40
N ASP A 57 6.55 -4.33 22.23
CA ASP A 57 6.16 -5.16 23.37
C ASP A 57 5.28 -6.36 22.98
N GLY A 58 5.07 -6.57 21.66
CA GLY A 58 4.23 -7.63 21.13
C GLY A 58 2.73 -7.32 21.14
N SER A 59 2.32 -6.16 21.69
CA SER A 59 0.92 -5.74 21.61
C SER A 59 0.49 -5.49 20.15
N PHE A 60 -0.79 -5.68 19.87
CA PHE A 60 -1.34 -5.57 18.54
C PHE A 60 -2.49 -4.56 18.49
N THR A 61 -2.46 -3.70 17.48
CA THR A 61 -3.56 -2.78 17.17
C THR A 61 -4.10 -3.01 15.76
N GLU A 62 -5.40 -2.87 15.61
CA GLU A 62 -6.13 -2.85 14.34
C GLU A 62 -6.87 -1.51 14.24
N ASP A 63 -6.52 -0.67 13.23
CA ASP A 63 -7.05 0.69 13.05
C ASP A 63 -6.92 1.54 14.32
N ASP A 64 -5.74 1.52 14.94
CA ASP A 64 -5.39 2.21 16.19
C ASP A 64 -6.17 1.74 17.44
N VAL A 65 -6.93 0.64 17.33
CA VAL A 65 -7.65 0.01 18.44
C VAL A 65 -6.88 -1.22 18.91
N ALA A 66 -6.55 -1.27 20.21
CA ALA A 66 -5.88 -2.44 20.79
C ALA A 66 -6.75 -3.71 20.69
N ARG A 67 -6.12 -4.82 20.32
CA ARG A 67 -6.77 -6.12 20.11
C ARG A 67 -6.14 -7.20 20.99
N PRO A 68 -6.45 -7.21 22.29
CA PRO A 68 -5.91 -8.20 23.22
C PRO A 68 -6.52 -9.61 23.05
N ASP A 69 -7.57 -9.73 22.26
CA ASP A 69 -8.31 -10.95 21.98
C ASP A 69 -7.69 -11.82 20.88
N THR A 70 -6.70 -11.30 20.16
CA THR A 70 -6.01 -11.99 19.07
C THR A 70 -4.58 -11.48 18.93
N ASP A 71 -3.76 -12.14 18.11
CA ASP A 71 -2.42 -11.71 17.74
C ASP A 71 -2.37 -11.19 16.30
N PHE A 72 -1.31 -10.44 15.99
CA PHE A 72 -1.07 -9.81 14.70
C PHE A 72 -1.04 -10.83 13.54
N GLU A 73 -0.33 -11.94 13.72
CA GLU A 73 -0.11 -12.96 12.67
C GLU A 73 -1.40 -13.70 12.32
N THR A 74 -2.17 -14.04 13.35
CA THR A 74 -3.48 -14.69 13.20
C THR A 74 -4.42 -13.75 12.46
N ARG A 75 -4.49 -12.50 12.90
CA ARG A 75 -5.39 -11.51 12.29
C ARG A 75 -5.00 -11.17 10.86
N LEU A 76 -3.70 -10.98 10.59
CA LEU A 76 -3.20 -10.72 9.23
C LEU A 76 -3.54 -11.88 8.28
N ARG A 77 -3.30 -13.13 8.71
CA ARG A 77 -3.61 -14.32 7.91
C ARG A 77 -5.11 -14.46 7.65
N GLU A 78 -5.94 -14.22 8.65
CA GLU A 78 -7.39 -14.24 8.51
C GLU A 78 -7.86 -13.17 7.52
N PHE A 79 -7.38 -11.94 7.67
CA PHE A 79 -7.77 -10.83 6.81
C PHE A 79 -7.37 -11.08 5.35
N LEU A 80 -6.16 -11.57 5.10
CA LEU A 80 -5.70 -11.94 3.76
C LEU A 80 -6.55 -13.06 3.15
N ARG A 81 -6.93 -14.07 3.95
CA ARG A 81 -7.79 -15.17 3.50
C ARG A 81 -9.19 -14.71 3.12
N LEU A 82 -9.78 -13.83 3.92
CA LEU A 82 -11.15 -13.31 3.71
C LEU A 82 -11.24 -12.33 2.53
N ASN A 83 -10.14 -11.62 2.25
CA ASN A 83 -10.06 -10.60 1.20
C ASN A 83 -9.21 -11.06 0.01
N ARG A 84 -9.02 -12.37 -0.14
CA ARG A 84 -8.27 -12.91 -1.28
C ARG A 84 -8.96 -12.53 -2.58
N ASP A 85 -8.20 -11.91 -3.48
CA ASP A 85 -8.63 -11.53 -4.82
C ASP A 85 -7.66 -12.11 -5.85
N GLU A 86 -8.17 -12.67 -6.94
CA GLU A 86 -7.35 -13.23 -7.99
C GLU A 86 -6.89 -12.12 -8.94
N ASN A 87 -5.57 -12.09 -9.19
CA ASN A 87 -5.01 -11.18 -10.17
C ASN A 87 -5.05 -11.84 -11.56
N GLU A 88 -6.04 -11.46 -12.36
CA GLU A 88 -6.20 -11.92 -13.76
C GLU A 88 -5.41 -11.06 -14.77
N THR A 89 -4.55 -10.16 -14.29
CA THR A 89 -3.74 -9.25 -15.11
C THR A 89 -2.26 -9.63 -15.04
N GLU A 90 -1.44 -9.02 -15.91
CA GLU A 90 0.03 -9.14 -15.85
C GLU A 90 0.68 -8.14 -14.88
N LEU A 91 -0.11 -7.34 -14.16
CA LEU A 91 0.39 -6.40 -13.17
C LEU A 91 0.93 -7.15 -11.95
N PRO A 92 1.96 -6.63 -11.27
CA PRO A 92 2.56 -7.28 -10.11
C PRO A 92 1.59 -7.34 -8.91
N ILE A 93 0.67 -6.40 -8.85
CA ILE A 93 -0.35 -6.28 -7.80
C ILE A 93 -1.55 -5.52 -8.36
N VAL A 94 -2.76 -5.85 -7.90
CA VAL A 94 -4.00 -5.13 -8.24
C VAL A 94 -4.85 -4.83 -7.01
N SER A 95 -4.55 -5.49 -5.89
CA SER A 95 -5.14 -5.27 -4.57
C SER A 95 -4.17 -5.76 -3.50
N GLY A 96 -4.28 -5.27 -2.28
CA GLY A 96 -3.45 -5.76 -1.18
C GLY A 96 -2.97 -4.69 -0.23
N ALA A 97 -1.79 -4.93 0.33
CA ALA A 97 -1.20 -4.09 1.35
C ALA A 97 0.24 -3.70 1.02
N ILE A 98 0.66 -2.56 1.56
CA ILE A 98 2.05 -2.14 1.64
C ILE A 98 2.41 -2.05 3.12
N GLY A 99 3.59 -2.53 3.48
CA GLY A 99 4.02 -2.52 4.87
C GLY A 99 5.45 -2.97 5.03
N TYR A 100 5.85 -3.15 6.29
CA TYR A 100 7.18 -3.67 6.63
C TYR A 100 7.09 -4.64 7.80
N PHE A 101 8.07 -5.51 7.85
CA PHE A 101 8.45 -6.30 9.02
C PHE A 101 9.85 -5.86 9.42
N SER A 102 10.04 -5.49 10.68
CA SER A 102 11.34 -5.06 11.18
C SER A 102 12.33 -6.23 11.21
N TYR A 103 13.59 -5.91 11.35
CA TYR A 103 14.61 -6.94 11.53
C TYR A 103 14.37 -7.75 12.83
N ASP A 104 13.94 -7.08 13.89
CA ASP A 104 13.66 -7.71 15.19
C ASP A 104 12.45 -8.65 15.14
N TYR A 105 11.43 -8.33 14.35
CA TYR A 105 10.35 -9.27 14.06
C TYR A 105 10.87 -10.61 13.53
N GLY A 106 11.81 -10.58 12.56
CA GLY A 106 12.42 -11.78 12.02
C GLY A 106 13.27 -12.53 13.05
N ARG A 107 14.02 -11.80 13.89
CA ARG A 107 14.84 -12.37 14.95
C ARG A 107 14.02 -13.12 15.99
N GLU A 108 12.93 -12.52 16.47
CA GLU A 108 12.00 -13.13 17.41
C GLU A 108 11.49 -14.48 16.90
N HIS A 109 11.07 -14.53 15.65
CA HIS A 109 10.59 -15.76 14.99
C HIS A 109 11.67 -16.85 14.85
N MET A 110 12.94 -16.45 14.78
CA MET A 110 14.08 -17.38 14.72
C MET A 110 14.61 -17.74 16.09
N GLY A 111 14.05 -17.20 17.18
CA GLY A 111 14.52 -17.43 18.56
C GLY A 111 15.89 -16.81 18.86
N VAL A 112 16.30 -15.78 18.12
CA VAL A 112 17.57 -15.08 18.32
C VAL A 112 17.35 -13.91 19.32
N PRO A 113 17.99 -13.91 20.50
CA PRO A 113 17.79 -12.86 21.49
C PRO A 113 18.28 -11.49 21.00
N SER A 114 17.59 -10.41 21.41
CA SER A 114 18.08 -9.05 21.21
C SER A 114 19.22 -8.77 22.18
N ALA A 115 20.31 -8.20 21.68
CA ALA A 115 21.46 -7.82 22.51
C ALA A 115 21.39 -6.37 22.99
N GLU A 116 20.57 -5.52 22.36
CA GLU A 116 20.50 -4.08 22.61
C GLU A 116 19.03 -3.61 22.67
N GLN A 117 18.76 -2.60 23.49
CA GLN A 117 17.51 -1.87 23.45
C GLN A 117 17.53 -0.91 22.24
N ASP A 118 16.52 -0.95 21.41
CA ASP A 118 16.38 -0.02 20.29
C ASP A 118 16.32 1.43 20.79
N VAL A 119 17.14 2.27 20.17
CA VAL A 119 17.21 3.70 20.49
C VAL A 119 15.95 4.44 20.02
N GLU A 120 15.30 3.93 18.98
CA GLU A 120 14.02 4.45 18.47
C GLU A 120 13.00 3.31 18.33
N PRO A 121 11.91 3.33 19.11
CA PRO A 121 10.90 2.28 19.05
C PRO A 121 10.03 2.42 17.81
N ILE A 122 10.39 1.73 16.73
CA ILE A 122 9.49 1.52 15.60
C ILE A 122 8.70 0.22 15.84
N PRO A 123 7.43 0.13 15.43
CA PRO A 123 6.67 -1.12 15.48
C PRO A 123 7.42 -2.30 14.85
N GLN A 124 7.27 -3.50 15.41
CA GLN A 124 7.85 -4.73 14.83
C GLN A 124 7.32 -5.01 13.43
N ALA A 125 6.04 -4.73 13.21
CA ALA A 125 5.44 -4.83 11.88
C ALA A 125 4.32 -3.80 11.72
N ARG A 126 4.20 -3.27 10.51
CA ARG A 126 3.06 -2.42 10.11
C ARG A 126 2.63 -2.82 8.72
N VAL A 127 1.34 -3.14 8.55
CA VAL A 127 0.74 -3.53 7.27
C VAL A 127 -0.51 -2.67 7.05
N VAL A 128 -0.56 -1.97 5.94
CA VAL A 128 -1.66 -1.07 5.57
C VAL A 128 -2.29 -1.55 4.27
N PHE A 129 -3.59 -1.78 4.28
CA PHE A 129 -4.37 -2.19 3.12
C PHE A 129 -4.98 -0.97 2.44
N TYR A 130 -4.97 -0.98 1.11
CA TYR A 130 -5.34 0.17 0.29
C TYR A 130 -6.53 -0.15 -0.60
N ASP A 131 -7.51 0.77 -0.62
CA ASP A 131 -8.66 0.69 -1.51
C ASP A 131 -8.34 1.10 -2.94
N LEU A 132 -7.30 1.93 -3.11
CA LEU A 132 -6.83 2.39 -4.42
C LEU A 132 -5.32 2.20 -4.51
N LEU A 133 -4.88 1.51 -5.56
CA LEU A 133 -3.49 1.44 -5.99
C LEU A 133 -3.29 2.18 -7.30
N LEU A 134 -2.16 2.88 -7.42
CA LEU A 134 -1.61 3.29 -8.71
C LEU A 134 -0.38 2.44 -8.97
N ILE A 135 -0.29 1.84 -10.14
CA ILE A 135 0.81 0.98 -10.56
C ILE A 135 1.43 1.56 -11.82
N GLU A 136 2.71 1.88 -11.76
CA GLU A 136 3.49 2.37 -12.90
C GLU A 136 4.46 1.30 -13.38
N ASP A 137 4.44 1.03 -14.69
CA ASP A 137 5.54 0.36 -15.38
C ASP A 137 6.53 1.42 -15.85
N CYS A 138 7.67 1.50 -15.14
CA CYS A 138 8.69 2.49 -15.45
C CYS A 138 9.42 2.22 -16.77
N HIS A 139 9.39 0.97 -17.28
CA HIS A 139 9.98 0.60 -18.57
C HIS A 139 9.05 0.98 -19.73
N GLU A 140 7.81 0.50 -19.69
CA GLU A 140 6.85 0.69 -20.76
C GLU A 140 6.17 2.07 -20.72
N LYS A 141 6.41 2.86 -19.67
CA LYS A 141 5.76 4.16 -19.46
C LYS A 141 4.24 4.05 -19.50
N ARG A 142 3.72 3.10 -18.76
CA ARG A 142 2.29 2.82 -18.61
C ARG A 142 1.87 2.90 -17.15
N VAL A 143 0.65 3.32 -16.90
CA VAL A 143 0.12 3.51 -15.55
C VAL A 143 -1.29 2.95 -15.45
N TRP A 144 -1.56 2.25 -14.37
CA TRP A 144 -2.88 1.70 -14.05
C TRP A 144 -3.37 2.23 -12.71
N LEU A 145 -4.67 2.36 -12.61
CA LEU A 145 -5.39 2.54 -11.35
C LEU A 145 -6.18 1.26 -11.06
N SER A 146 -6.11 0.77 -9.83
CA SER A 146 -6.89 -0.37 -9.38
C SER A 146 -7.58 -0.06 -8.06
N ALA A 147 -8.91 -0.16 -8.02
CA ALA A 147 -9.73 0.08 -6.83
C ALA A 147 -10.48 -1.18 -6.42
N CYS A 148 -10.50 -1.47 -5.11
CA CYS A 148 -11.10 -2.67 -4.54
C CYS A 148 -12.57 -2.47 -4.13
N GLY A 149 -13.03 -1.22 -3.97
CA GLY A 149 -14.39 -0.91 -3.55
C GLY A 149 -14.65 -1.18 -2.06
N GLN A 150 -13.65 -1.00 -1.21
CA GLN A 150 -13.77 -1.23 0.24
C GLN A 150 -14.34 -0.03 0.99
N THR A 151 -14.03 1.19 0.54
CA THR A 151 -14.48 2.43 1.18
C THR A 151 -15.65 3.09 0.45
N GLU A 152 -15.74 2.87 -0.85
CA GLU A 152 -16.77 3.40 -1.75
C GLU A 152 -16.82 2.59 -3.05
N ASP A 153 -17.76 2.87 -3.94
CA ASP A 153 -17.82 2.18 -5.24
C ASP A 153 -16.50 2.35 -6.03
N ALA A 154 -15.96 1.24 -6.49
CA ALA A 154 -14.64 1.21 -7.14
C ALA A 154 -14.58 2.07 -8.41
N LEU A 155 -15.65 2.07 -9.22
CA LEU A 155 -15.70 2.84 -10.46
C LEU A 155 -15.82 4.35 -10.19
N GLU A 156 -16.59 4.73 -9.16
CA GLU A 156 -16.71 6.12 -8.73
C GLU A 156 -15.38 6.64 -8.18
N LEU A 157 -14.69 5.84 -7.34
CA LEU A 157 -13.38 6.17 -6.81
C LEU A 157 -12.35 6.37 -7.94
N LEU A 158 -12.28 5.44 -8.90
CA LEU A 158 -11.39 5.54 -10.05
C LEU A 158 -11.69 6.78 -10.91
N THR A 159 -12.95 7.00 -11.23
CA THR A 159 -13.38 8.14 -12.07
C THR A 159 -12.99 9.47 -11.43
N ARG A 160 -13.22 9.60 -10.11
CA ARG A 160 -12.85 10.80 -9.36
C ARG A 160 -11.34 11.01 -9.30
N PHE A 161 -10.58 9.93 -9.05
CA PHE A 161 -9.14 10.03 -8.93
C PHE A 161 -8.47 10.31 -10.28
N ARG A 162 -8.94 9.68 -11.35
CA ARG A 162 -8.50 9.94 -12.74
C ARG A 162 -8.67 11.42 -13.10
N ARG A 163 -9.83 12.05 -12.80
CA ARG A 163 -10.04 13.48 -13.02
C ARG A 163 -9.05 14.36 -12.26
N ASN A 164 -8.66 13.96 -11.04
CA ASN A 164 -7.66 14.70 -10.28
C ASN A 164 -6.27 14.62 -10.94
N ILE A 165 -5.90 13.46 -11.47
CA ILE A 165 -4.67 13.28 -12.24
C ILE A 165 -4.70 14.15 -13.50
N GLU A 166 -5.76 14.08 -14.30
CA GLU A 166 -5.94 14.87 -15.52
C GLU A 166 -5.81 16.38 -15.23
N ARG A 167 -6.43 16.85 -14.15
CA ARG A 167 -6.30 18.23 -13.69
C ARG A 167 -4.87 18.59 -13.28
N GLY A 168 -4.16 17.67 -12.62
CA GLY A 168 -2.75 17.83 -12.26
C GLY A 168 -1.86 17.94 -13.49
N MET A 169 -2.12 17.12 -14.51
CA MET A 169 -1.40 17.17 -15.79
C MET A 169 -1.62 18.46 -16.57
N GLU A 170 -2.80 19.08 -16.46
CA GLU A 170 -3.14 20.33 -17.13
C GLU A 170 -2.63 21.57 -16.41
N LYS A 171 -2.71 21.59 -15.08
CA LYS A 171 -2.48 22.78 -14.23
C LYS A 171 -1.20 22.71 -13.39
N GLY A 172 -0.51 21.60 -13.42
CA GLY A 172 0.58 21.25 -12.50
C GLY A 172 0.05 20.54 -11.26
N PHE A 173 0.86 19.60 -10.74
CA PHE A 173 0.60 18.94 -9.47
C PHE A 173 0.93 19.88 -8.30
N PRO A 174 0.24 19.76 -7.15
CA PRO A 174 0.56 20.58 -5.97
C PRO A 174 1.97 20.28 -5.48
N ALA A 175 2.66 21.31 -4.94
CA ALA A 175 3.97 21.17 -4.33
C ALA A 175 3.88 20.55 -2.92
#